data_2155e3e215e56760f49dad82a03b12e8
#
_entry.id   2155e3e215e56760f49dad82a03b12e8
#
_cell.length_a   1.000
_cell.length_b   1.000
_cell.length_c   1.000
_cell.angle_alpha   90.00
_cell.angle_beta   90.00
_cell.angle_gamma   90.00
#
_symmetry.space_group_name_H-M   'P 1'
#
loop_
_entity.id
_entity.type
_entity.pdbx_description
1 polymer ?
#
loop_
_entity_poly.entity_id
_entity_poly.type
_entity_poly.pdbx_seq_one_letter_code
_entity_poly.pdbx_strand_id
1 'polypeptide(L)'
;APNWHLVKQLMLASLRDKGDFCWHCHTGVNSFPMRTAVEKNIPLVIWGESSTEYTNYYKTNQFHQIDEELFNRITNLGISPEDMVMRLEGNFEVRDLFPFTFPSSEEIRSKGIRSFPLGNYIEWDTQKQVNLIKNEFDWLGDQVEGVPMAYDYEKIECMMQGSRDYLKYRKRGYART
;
A
#
# COMPACT_ATOMS: atom_id res chain seq x y z
N ALA A 1 12.04 7.66 10.45
CA ALA A 1 12.28 7.19 9.07
C ALA A 1 12.91 5.80 9.15
N PRO A 2 12.55 4.86 8.27
CA PRO A 2 13.16 3.55 8.24
C PRO A 2 14.67 3.64 7.95
N ASN A 3 15.44 2.69 8.47
CA ASN A 3 16.84 2.58 8.17
C ASN A 3 17.02 2.28 6.66
N TRP A 4 17.74 3.12 5.93
CA TRP A 4 17.91 2.98 4.48
C TRP A 4 18.64 1.69 4.08
N HIS A 5 19.54 1.17 4.92
CA HIS A 5 20.19 -0.12 4.68
C HIS A 5 19.17 -1.26 4.70
N LEU A 6 18.26 -1.25 5.68
CA LEU A 6 17.17 -2.20 5.76
C LEU A 6 16.25 -2.07 4.52
N VAL A 7 15.84 -0.85 4.17
CA VAL A 7 14.98 -0.61 2.99
C VAL A 7 15.63 -1.16 1.72
N LYS A 8 16.92 -0.92 1.51
CA LYS A 8 17.65 -1.47 0.37
C LYS A 8 17.60 -3.00 0.33
N GLN A 9 17.82 -3.65 1.47
CA GLN A 9 17.75 -5.11 1.55
C GLN A 9 16.34 -5.66 1.30
N LEU A 10 15.32 -4.99 1.84
CA LEU A 10 13.92 -5.33 1.58
C LEU A 10 13.55 -5.23 0.10
N MET A 11 14.02 -4.17 -0.57
CA MET A 11 13.84 -3.99 -2.02
C MET A 11 14.49 -5.12 -2.82
N LEU A 12 15.74 -5.47 -2.49
CA LEU A 12 16.47 -6.52 -3.20
C LEU A 12 15.86 -7.90 -2.96
N ALA A 13 15.49 -8.22 -1.72
CA ALA A 13 14.85 -9.50 -1.38
C ALA A 13 13.50 -9.66 -2.11
N SER A 14 12.64 -8.64 -2.04
CA SER A 14 11.34 -8.70 -2.71
C SER A 14 11.45 -8.72 -4.24
N LEU A 15 12.46 -8.04 -4.81
CA LEU A 15 12.73 -8.09 -6.24
C LEU A 15 13.13 -9.49 -6.69
N ARG A 16 14.03 -10.16 -5.94
CA ARG A 16 14.48 -11.53 -6.23
C ARG A 16 13.33 -12.53 -6.15
N ASP A 17 12.51 -12.45 -5.10
CA ASP A 17 11.48 -13.44 -4.82
C ASP A 17 10.18 -13.23 -5.60
N LYS A 18 9.79 -11.97 -5.79
CA LYS A 18 8.49 -11.61 -6.38
C LYS A 18 8.61 -10.83 -7.69
N GLY A 19 9.80 -10.37 -8.05
CA GLY A 19 9.96 -9.43 -9.16
C GLY A 19 9.22 -8.11 -8.90
N ASP A 20 9.16 -7.69 -7.64
CA ASP A 20 8.56 -6.45 -7.17
C ASP A 20 9.41 -5.93 -6.01
N PHE A 21 9.90 -4.70 -6.10
CA PHE A 21 10.75 -4.11 -5.08
C PHE A 21 9.98 -3.21 -4.08
N CYS A 22 8.65 -3.18 -4.16
CA CYS A 22 7.81 -2.30 -3.36
C CYS A 22 7.22 -2.94 -2.08
N TRP A 23 7.66 -4.15 -1.72
CA TRP A 23 7.13 -4.85 -0.54
C TRP A 23 7.14 -3.96 0.71
N HIS A 24 8.26 -3.32 1.01
CA HIS A 24 8.41 -2.44 2.18
C HIS A 24 7.49 -1.22 2.13
N CYS A 25 7.24 -0.68 0.94
CA CYS A 25 6.36 0.46 0.76
C CYS A 25 4.91 0.07 1.02
N HIS A 26 4.42 -0.96 0.34
CA HIS A 26 3.03 -1.42 0.47
C HIS A 26 2.73 -1.91 1.89
N THR A 27 3.64 -2.70 2.48
CA THR A 27 3.47 -3.15 3.86
C THR A 27 3.50 -1.98 4.85
N GLY A 28 4.44 -1.05 4.70
CA GLY A 28 4.58 0.09 5.59
C GLY A 28 3.40 1.06 5.55
N VAL A 29 2.89 1.37 4.36
CA VAL A 29 1.72 2.26 4.17
C VAL A 29 0.49 1.72 4.89
N ASN A 30 0.29 0.41 4.91
CA ASN A 30 -0.86 -0.20 5.57
C ASN A 30 -0.61 -0.52 7.06
N SER A 31 0.57 -1.02 7.41
CA SER A 31 0.85 -1.44 8.79
C SER A 31 1.04 -0.26 9.75
N PHE A 32 1.75 0.78 9.33
CA PHE A 32 2.11 1.88 10.21
C PHE A 32 0.90 2.68 10.72
N PRO A 33 -0.10 3.07 9.89
CA PRO A 33 -1.31 3.72 10.40
C PRO A 33 -2.10 2.83 11.37
N MET A 34 -2.22 1.54 11.08
CA MET A 34 -2.94 0.61 11.95
C MET A 34 -2.23 0.42 13.31
N ARG A 35 -0.90 0.31 13.32
CA ARG A 35 -0.13 0.30 14.57
C ARG A 35 -0.28 1.60 15.35
N THR A 36 -0.22 2.74 14.67
CA THR A 36 -0.46 4.03 15.31
C THR A 36 -1.86 4.10 15.92
N ALA A 37 -2.87 3.56 15.24
CA ALA A 37 -4.23 3.50 15.76
C ALA A 37 -4.29 2.64 17.04
N VAL A 38 -3.62 1.48 17.05
CA VAL A 38 -3.53 0.60 18.23
C VAL A 38 -2.80 1.31 19.38
N GLU A 39 -1.65 1.90 19.11
CA GLU A 39 -0.84 2.59 20.13
C GLU A 39 -1.54 3.81 20.73
N LYS A 40 -2.23 4.58 19.90
CA LYS A 40 -2.89 5.84 20.30
C LYS A 40 -4.37 5.66 20.67
N ASN A 41 -4.89 4.43 20.61
CA ASN A 41 -6.30 4.12 20.83
C ASN A 41 -7.22 4.95 19.90
N ILE A 42 -6.86 5.07 18.61
CA ILE A 42 -7.67 5.74 17.60
C ILE A 42 -8.71 4.73 17.11
N PRO A 43 -10.02 4.97 17.34
CA PRO A 43 -11.04 3.95 17.12
C PRO A 43 -11.37 3.70 15.65
N LEU A 44 -10.95 4.60 14.76
CA LEU A 44 -11.36 4.56 13.35
C LEU A 44 -10.21 4.94 12.43
N VAL A 45 -9.96 4.07 11.44
CA VAL A 45 -9.04 4.33 10.32
C VAL A 45 -9.86 4.29 9.02
N ILE A 46 -9.80 5.36 8.25
CA ILE A 46 -10.44 5.46 6.96
C ILE A 46 -9.35 5.53 5.88
N TRP A 47 -9.46 4.63 4.89
CA TRP A 47 -8.55 4.58 3.76
C TRP A 47 -9.15 5.34 2.58
N GLY A 48 -8.36 6.21 1.96
CA GLY A 48 -8.76 6.94 0.76
C GLY A 48 -8.73 6.08 -0.51
N GLU A 49 -8.06 4.94 -0.45
CA GLU A 49 -7.95 4.02 -1.59
C GLU A 49 -9.27 3.30 -1.84
N SER A 50 -9.59 3.11 -3.12
CA SER A 50 -10.80 2.39 -3.49
C SER A 50 -10.62 0.88 -3.32
N SER A 51 -11.59 0.22 -2.72
CA SER A 51 -11.64 -1.24 -2.72
C SER A 51 -11.79 -1.83 -4.14
N THR A 52 -12.25 -1.02 -5.10
CA THR A 52 -12.39 -1.45 -6.51
C THR A 52 -11.05 -1.63 -7.22
N GLU A 53 -9.99 -1.00 -6.75
CA GLU A 53 -8.63 -1.25 -7.27
C GLU A 53 -8.17 -2.68 -6.98
N TYR A 54 -8.78 -3.32 -6.00
CA TYR A 54 -8.51 -4.68 -5.57
C TYR A 54 -9.59 -5.68 -5.98
N THR A 55 -10.62 -5.29 -6.76
CA THR A 55 -11.78 -6.15 -7.08
C THR A 55 -11.43 -7.40 -7.85
N ASN A 56 -10.32 -7.43 -8.57
CA ASN A 56 -9.82 -8.66 -9.19
C ASN A 56 -9.39 -9.73 -8.16
N TYR A 57 -9.27 -9.36 -6.89
CA TYR A 57 -8.87 -10.22 -5.78
C TYR A 57 -10.02 -10.58 -4.84
N TYR A 58 -11.20 -9.93 -4.98
CA TYR A 58 -12.36 -10.11 -4.08
C TYR A 58 -13.62 -10.50 -4.82
N LYS A 59 -14.37 -11.41 -4.21
CA LYS A 59 -15.79 -11.59 -4.56
C LYS A 59 -16.55 -10.37 -4.03
N THR A 60 -17.20 -9.65 -4.91
CA THR A 60 -17.72 -8.29 -4.82
C THR A 60 -18.83 -8.02 -3.79
N ASN A 61 -19.18 -8.93 -2.88
CA ASN A 61 -20.38 -8.81 -2.06
C ASN A 61 -20.13 -8.58 -0.56
N GLN A 62 -18.90 -8.27 -0.15
CA GLN A 62 -18.61 -8.05 1.26
C GLN A 62 -17.85 -6.73 1.45
N PHE A 63 -18.38 -5.86 2.32
CA PHE A 63 -17.67 -4.70 2.84
C PHE A 63 -16.50 -5.19 3.70
N HIS A 64 -15.34 -5.32 3.10
CA HIS A 64 -14.16 -5.80 3.81
C HIS A 64 -13.53 -4.68 4.63
N GLN A 65 -13.31 -4.96 5.89
CA GLN A 65 -12.35 -4.22 6.69
C GLN A 65 -10.94 -4.60 6.22
N ILE A 66 -10.03 -3.66 6.30
CA ILE A 66 -8.60 -3.98 6.13
C ILE A 66 -8.15 -4.59 7.45
N ASP A 67 -8.05 -5.90 7.45
CA ASP A 67 -7.63 -6.72 8.59
C ASP A 67 -6.30 -7.42 8.30
N GLU A 68 -5.83 -8.17 9.28
CA GLU A 68 -4.58 -8.92 9.20
C GLU A 68 -4.60 -9.97 8.08
N GLU A 69 -5.72 -10.66 7.88
CA GLU A 69 -5.84 -11.69 6.84
C GLU A 69 -5.72 -11.06 5.45
N LEU A 70 -6.43 -9.96 5.24
CA LEU A 70 -6.37 -9.22 4.00
C LEU A 70 -4.97 -8.69 3.73
N PHE A 71 -4.35 -8.10 4.73
CA PHE A 71 -2.99 -7.60 4.67
C PHE A 71 -2.00 -8.72 4.28
N ASN A 72 -2.05 -9.85 4.96
CA ASN A 72 -1.14 -10.97 4.71
C ASN A 72 -1.34 -11.62 3.35
N ARG A 73 -2.55 -11.62 2.83
CA ARG A 73 -2.85 -12.21 1.53
C ARG A 73 -2.44 -11.32 0.35
N ILE A 74 -2.61 -10.02 0.47
CA ILE A 74 -2.48 -9.08 -0.65
C ILE A 74 -1.31 -8.14 -0.48
N THR A 75 -1.28 -7.38 0.62
CA THR A 75 -0.37 -6.26 0.77
C THR A 75 1.08 -6.72 0.89
N ASN A 76 1.34 -7.75 1.67
CA ASN A 76 2.68 -8.28 1.88
C ASN A 76 3.10 -9.35 0.85
N LEU A 77 2.29 -9.57 -0.20
CA LEU A 77 2.55 -10.56 -1.26
C LEU A 77 2.72 -12.00 -0.73
N GLY A 78 2.13 -12.31 0.42
CA GLY A 78 2.27 -13.59 1.09
C GLY A 78 3.66 -13.83 1.70
N ILE A 79 4.43 -12.76 1.96
CA ILE A 79 5.71 -12.83 2.68
C ILE A 79 5.55 -12.08 3.99
N SER A 80 5.53 -12.81 5.10
CA SER A 80 5.46 -12.20 6.43
C SER A 80 6.77 -11.45 6.77
N PRO A 81 6.77 -10.54 7.76
CA PRO A 81 8.00 -9.93 8.24
C PRO A 81 9.05 -10.96 8.70
N GLU A 82 8.63 -12.03 9.35
CA GLU A 82 9.49 -13.14 9.78
C GLU A 82 10.13 -13.86 8.58
N ASP A 83 9.34 -14.14 7.56
CA ASP A 83 9.82 -14.72 6.31
C ASP A 83 10.76 -13.77 5.58
N MET A 84 10.49 -12.47 5.65
CA MET A 84 11.31 -11.46 4.99
C MET A 84 12.69 -11.35 5.63
N VAL A 85 12.77 -11.36 6.97
CA VAL A 85 14.07 -11.32 7.69
C VAL A 85 15.01 -12.43 7.21
N MET A 86 14.51 -13.64 7.01
CA MET A 86 15.31 -14.77 6.53
C MET A 86 15.90 -14.57 5.12
N ARG A 87 15.40 -13.61 4.37
CA ARG A 87 15.84 -13.28 3.00
C ARG A 87 16.81 -12.11 2.94
N LEU A 88 17.00 -11.42 4.06
CA LEU A 88 17.87 -10.24 4.11
C LEU A 88 19.34 -10.67 4.26
N GLU A 89 20.21 -9.90 3.63
CA GLU A 89 21.65 -10.01 3.87
C GLU A 89 22.03 -9.02 4.98
N GLY A 90 22.69 -9.50 6.02
CA GLY A 90 23.12 -8.70 7.17
C GLY A 90 22.48 -9.12 8.47
N ASN A 91 22.79 -8.38 9.53
CA ASN A 91 22.31 -8.66 10.89
C ASN A 91 21.00 -7.91 11.15
N PHE A 92 19.92 -8.35 10.54
CA PHE A 92 18.58 -7.84 10.79
C PHE A 92 17.76 -8.84 11.58
N GLU A 93 16.91 -8.32 12.46
CA GLU A 93 16.00 -9.11 13.28
C GLU A 93 14.54 -8.73 12.99
N VAL A 94 13.59 -9.57 13.40
CA VAL A 94 12.15 -9.30 13.23
C VAL A 94 11.75 -7.96 13.83
N ARG A 95 12.36 -7.55 14.95
CA ARG A 95 12.10 -6.25 15.56
C ARG A 95 12.42 -5.05 14.66
N ASP A 96 13.38 -5.20 13.74
CA ASP A 96 13.72 -4.14 12.78
C ASP A 96 12.62 -3.94 11.73
N LEU A 97 11.80 -5.00 11.52
CA LEU A 97 10.66 -4.98 10.63
C LEU A 97 9.35 -4.57 11.31
N PHE A 98 9.40 -4.15 12.59
CA PHE A 98 8.21 -3.69 13.31
C PHE A 98 7.35 -2.67 12.56
N PRO A 99 7.92 -1.66 11.84
CA PRO A 99 7.13 -0.71 11.06
C PRO A 99 6.35 -1.35 9.91
N PHE A 100 6.74 -2.54 9.48
CA PHE A 100 6.15 -3.32 8.38
C PHE A 100 5.27 -4.47 8.87
N THR A 101 5.10 -4.61 10.18
CA THR A 101 4.30 -5.67 10.79
C THR A 101 2.91 -5.14 11.10
N PHE A 102 1.89 -5.72 10.51
CA PHE A 102 0.50 -5.35 10.78
C PHE A 102 0.10 -5.80 12.20
N PRO A 103 -0.71 -5.01 12.93
CA PRO A 103 -1.22 -5.45 14.23
C PRO A 103 -2.05 -6.73 14.10
N SER A 104 -1.98 -7.59 15.11
CA SER A 104 -2.78 -8.80 15.12
C SER A 104 -4.29 -8.48 15.20
N SER A 105 -5.08 -9.41 14.71
CA SER A 105 -6.55 -9.31 14.79
C SER A 105 -7.03 -9.21 16.25
N GLU A 106 -6.29 -9.78 17.19
CA GLU A 106 -6.59 -9.67 18.62
C GLU A 106 -6.31 -8.26 19.16
N GLU A 107 -5.15 -7.66 18.83
CA GLU A 107 -4.83 -6.28 19.19
C GLU A 107 -5.88 -5.30 18.69
N ILE A 108 -6.26 -5.42 17.41
CA ILE A 108 -7.27 -4.56 16.78
C ILE A 108 -8.62 -4.69 17.49
N ARG A 109 -9.09 -5.93 17.73
CA ARG A 109 -10.38 -6.19 18.41
C ARG A 109 -10.38 -5.75 19.85
N SER A 110 -9.32 -6.00 20.61
CA SER A 110 -9.21 -5.60 22.02
C SER A 110 -9.30 -4.09 22.22
N LYS A 111 -8.89 -3.32 21.21
CA LYS A 111 -8.95 -1.85 21.20
C LYS A 111 -10.22 -1.31 20.55
N GLY A 112 -11.08 -2.16 20.02
CA GLY A 112 -12.29 -1.75 19.31
C GLY A 112 -12.03 -0.93 18.04
N ILE A 113 -10.87 -1.10 17.41
CA ILE A 113 -10.47 -0.34 16.22
C ILE A 113 -11.19 -0.88 15.00
N ARG A 114 -11.72 0.02 14.19
CA ARG A 114 -12.35 -0.28 12.91
C ARG A 114 -11.56 0.35 11.77
N SER A 115 -11.49 -0.35 10.66
CA SER A 115 -10.73 0.07 9.49
C SER A 115 -11.47 -0.28 8.21
N PHE A 116 -11.70 0.70 7.33
CA PHE A 116 -12.38 0.44 6.07
C PHE A 116 -12.02 1.46 4.97
N PRO A 117 -12.07 1.05 3.69
CA PRO A 117 -11.93 1.94 2.55
C PRO A 117 -13.13 2.86 2.40
N LEU A 118 -12.89 4.14 2.14
CA LEU A 118 -13.94 5.13 1.92
C LEU A 118 -14.82 4.78 0.71
N GLY A 119 -14.22 4.20 -0.33
CA GLY A 119 -14.91 3.75 -1.53
C GLY A 119 -15.97 2.67 -1.31
N ASN A 120 -16.04 2.06 -0.11
CA ASN A 120 -17.14 1.15 0.24
C ASN A 120 -18.46 1.89 0.54
N TYR A 121 -18.40 3.19 0.79
CA TYR A 121 -19.53 4.00 1.25
C TYR A 121 -19.89 5.13 0.30
N ILE A 122 -18.97 5.56 -0.52
CA ILE A 122 -19.16 6.59 -1.54
C ILE A 122 -18.79 6.04 -2.92
N GLU A 123 -19.48 6.53 -3.94
CA GLU A 123 -19.13 6.23 -5.32
C GLU A 123 -17.74 6.78 -5.63
N TRP A 124 -16.86 5.90 -6.14
CA TRP A 124 -15.52 6.27 -6.51
C TRP A 124 -15.48 6.81 -7.94
N ASP A 125 -15.56 8.13 -8.08
CA ASP A 125 -15.46 8.84 -9.35
C ASP A 125 -14.21 9.71 -9.34
N THR A 126 -13.15 9.19 -9.93
CA THR A 126 -11.84 9.86 -9.95
C THR A 126 -11.92 11.26 -10.53
N GLN A 127 -12.69 11.45 -11.62
CA GLN A 127 -12.76 12.75 -12.28
C GLN A 127 -13.46 13.80 -11.41
N LYS A 128 -14.55 13.42 -10.73
CA LYS A 128 -15.22 14.32 -9.77
C LYS A 128 -14.31 14.66 -8.60
N GLN A 129 -13.58 13.70 -8.08
CA GLN A 129 -12.65 13.92 -6.96
C GLN A 129 -11.50 14.83 -7.37
N VAL A 130 -10.89 14.61 -8.55
CA VAL A 130 -9.83 15.48 -9.09
C VAL A 130 -10.34 16.90 -9.29
N ASN A 131 -11.52 17.08 -9.86
CA ASN A 131 -12.12 18.40 -10.04
C ASN A 131 -12.38 19.08 -8.68
N LEU A 132 -12.86 18.32 -7.68
CA LEU A 132 -13.07 18.85 -6.34
C LEU A 132 -11.76 19.37 -5.72
N ILE A 133 -10.71 18.54 -5.71
CA ILE A 133 -9.44 18.93 -5.08
C ILE A 133 -8.74 20.07 -5.82
N LYS A 134 -8.88 20.16 -7.14
CA LYS A 134 -8.38 21.29 -7.92
C LYS A 134 -9.11 22.60 -7.57
N ASN A 135 -10.43 22.54 -7.47
CA ASN A 135 -11.26 23.74 -7.28
C ASN A 135 -11.30 24.22 -5.82
N GLU A 136 -11.30 23.29 -4.85
CA GLU A 136 -11.48 23.61 -3.43
C GLU A 136 -10.16 23.71 -2.66
N PHE A 137 -9.09 23.06 -3.14
CA PHE A 137 -7.83 22.94 -2.44
C PHE A 137 -6.62 23.40 -3.26
N ASP A 138 -6.85 24.06 -4.40
CA ASP A 138 -5.79 24.57 -5.30
C ASP A 138 -4.73 23.52 -5.68
N TRP A 139 -5.16 22.25 -5.80
CA TRP A 139 -4.23 21.20 -6.18
C TRP A 139 -3.87 21.29 -7.66
N LEU A 140 -2.58 21.46 -7.95
CA LEU A 140 -2.10 21.75 -9.31
C LEU A 140 -1.94 20.49 -10.19
N GLY A 141 -2.07 19.31 -9.61
CA GLY A 141 -1.72 18.07 -10.33
C GLY A 141 -0.21 17.90 -10.49
N ASP A 142 0.19 17.03 -11.41
CA ASP A 142 1.60 16.81 -11.73
C ASP A 142 1.75 16.51 -13.22
N GLN A 143 2.87 16.91 -13.80
CA GLN A 143 3.18 16.60 -15.18
C GLN A 143 4.12 15.39 -15.21
N VAL A 144 3.61 14.28 -15.72
CA VAL A 144 4.38 13.05 -15.88
C VAL A 144 4.76 12.89 -17.35
N GLU A 145 6.04 12.68 -17.63
CA GLU A 145 6.51 12.46 -18.99
C GLU A 145 5.80 11.27 -19.65
N GLY A 146 5.28 11.48 -20.84
CA GLY A 146 4.54 10.45 -21.61
C GLY A 146 3.10 10.24 -21.17
N VAL A 147 2.60 10.98 -20.19
CA VAL A 147 1.19 10.96 -19.77
C VAL A 147 0.47 12.19 -20.32
N PRO A 148 -0.69 12.03 -21.01
CA PRO A 148 -1.46 13.18 -21.47
C PRO A 148 -1.90 14.09 -20.32
N MET A 149 -1.94 15.41 -20.54
CA MET A 149 -2.34 16.41 -19.54
C MET A 149 -3.73 16.16 -18.92
N ALA A 150 -4.61 15.45 -19.62
CA ALA A 150 -5.92 15.04 -19.10
C ALA A 150 -5.82 14.09 -17.89
N TYR A 151 -4.66 13.49 -17.70
CA TYR A 151 -4.36 12.52 -16.62
C TYR A 151 -3.26 13.04 -15.68
N ASP A 152 -3.18 14.35 -15.47
CA ASP A 152 -2.21 15.00 -14.58
C ASP A 152 -2.38 14.60 -13.08
N TYR A 153 -3.44 13.87 -12.77
CA TYR A 153 -3.69 13.23 -11.49
C TYR A 153 -3.05 11.84 -11.35
N GLU A 154 -2.62 11.24 -12.46
CA GLU A 154 -1.87 9.98 -12.46
C GLU A 154 -0.43 10.23 -12.05
N LYS A 155 -0.23 10.48 -10.77
CA LYS A 155 1.05 10.88 -10.24
C LYS A 155 2.11 9.81 -10.26
N ILE A 156 3.35 10.27 -10.33
CA ILE A 156 4.51 9.49 -9.93
C ILE A 156 4.44 9.26 -8.42
N GLU A 157 4.16 8.03 -7.99
CA GLU A 157 4.15 7.66 -6.58
C GLU A 157 5.56 7.70 -5.98
N CYS A 158 6.57 7.39 -6.77
CA CYS A 158 7.98 7.46 -6.36
C CYS A 158 8.88 7.50 -7.59
N MET A 159 10.16 7.86 -7.39
CA MET A 159 11.15 7.92 -8.48
C MET A 159 11.43 6.57 -9.16
N MET A 160 11.01 5.47 -8.54
CA MET A 160 11.13 4.11 -9.09
C MET A 160 9.91 3.68 -9.92
N GLN A 161 8.93 4.56 -10.14
CA GLN A 161 7.69 4.24 -10.84
C GLN A 161 7.96 3.63 -12.23
N GLY A 162 8.77 4.26 -13.05
CA GLY A 162 9.10 3.74 -14.39
C GLY A 162 9.71 2.35 -14.36
N SER A 163 10.61 2.09 -13.41
CA SER A 163 11.21 0.76 -13.22
C SER A 163 10.16 -0.28 -12.80
N ARG A 164 9.24 0.11 -11.91
CA ARG A 164 8.14 -0.76 -11.47
C ARG A 164 7.20 -1.10 -12.62
N ASP A 165 6.83 -0.12 -13.42
CA ASP A 165 5.94 -0.30 -14.56
C ASP A 165 6.60 -1.15 -15.66
N TYR A 166 7.88 -0.96 -15.91
CA TYR A 166 8.65 -1.84 -16.80
C TYR A 166 8.64 -3.30 -16.32
N LEU A 167 8.90 -3.54 -15.03
CA LEU A 167 8.84 -4.89 -14.45
C LEU A 167 7.44 -5.50 -14.56
N LYS A 168 6.40 -4.74 -14.27
CA LYS A 168 5.01 -5.18 -14.45
C LYS A 168 4.72 -5.53 -15.90
N TYR A 169 5.14 -4.69 -16.84
CA TYR A 169 5.00 -4.96 -18.27
C TYR A 169 5.71 -6.26 -18.68
N ARG A 170 6.95 -6.45 -18.23
CA ARG A 170 7.71 -7.68 -18.52
C ARG A 170 7.05 -8.94 -17.94
N LYS A 171 6.42 -8.83 -16.78
CA LYS A 171 5.76 -9.96 -16.09
C LYS A 171 4.38 -10.28 -16.65
N ARG A 172 3.61 -9.28 -17.05
CA ARG A 172 2.17 -9.41 -17.30
C ARG A 172 1.76 -9.00 -18.72
N GLY A 173 2.64 -8.39 -19.50
CA GLY A 173 2.33 -7.84 -20.83
C GLY A 173 1.58 -6.50 -20.80
N TYR A 174 1.33 -5.92 -19.64
CA TYR A 174 0.73 -4.60 -19.46
C TYR A 174 1.33 -3.90 -18.24
N ALA A 175 1.29 -2.58 -18.26
CA ALA A 175 1.63 -1.70 -17.16
C ALA A 175 0.48 -0.70 -16.96
N ARG A 176 0.65 0.19 -15.99
CA ARG A 176 -0.23 1.35 -15.84
C ARG A 176 -0.11 2.19 -17.12
N THR A 177 -1.22 2.56 -17.69
CA THR A 177 -1.32 3.49 -18.83
C THR A 177 -1.90 4.78 -18.35
#